data_189bb2ef62453343cfd850f5a8a5eee7
#
_entry.id   189bb2ef62453343cfd850f5a8a5eee7
#
_cell.length_a   1.000
_cell.length_b   1.000
_cell.length_c   1.000
_cell.angle_alpha   90.00
_cell.angle_beta   90.00
_cell.angle_gamma   90.00
#
_symmetry.space_group_name_H-M   'P 1'
#
loop_
_entity.id
_entity.type
_entity.pdbx_description
1 polymer ?
#
loop_
_entity_poly.entity_id
_entity_poly.type
_entity_poly.pdbx_seq_one_letter_code
_entity_poly.pdbx_strand_id
1 'polypeptide(L)'
;MTNGAPRGGPVPRPLIDVAAALVFREGKLLITQRPAKAHLGGLWEFPGGKREPAETFEQCLVRELREELGIEVAVGDLVESLTHEYPEKTVHLRFYSCRWKQHEPQPLGCPAFQWITAAELKDYDFPAADARLLGRLQSSPQLWRER
;
A
#
# COMPACT_ATOMS: atom_id res chain seq x y z
N MET A 1 -9.49 30.37 -28.19
CA MET A 1 -9.36 29.91 -27.77
C MET A 1 -9.30 29.04 -27.05
N THR A 2 -9.53 28.97 -26.74
CA THR A 2 -9.53 28.41 -26.05
C THR A 2 -9.34 27.50 -25.75
N ASN A 3 -9.25 27.34 -25.34
CA ASN A 3 -9.07 26.61 -25.07
C ASN A 3 -8.99 25.75 -24.49
N GLY A 4 -8.78 25.72 -24.73
CA GLY A 4 -8.07 25.15 -23.70
C GLY A 4 -8.82 24.24 -22.85
N ALA A 5 -8.93 24.61 -21.62
CA ALA A 5 -9.65 23.74 -20.73
C ALA A 5 -10.81 23.20 -21.52
N PRO A 6 -11.09 21.97 -21.43
CA PRO A 6 -12.14 21.40 -22.22
C PRO A 6 -13.43 22.08 -21.91
N ARG A 7 -13.88 22.86 -22.82
CA ARG A 7 -15.13 23.47 -22.67
C ARG A 7 -16.18 22.44 -22.89
N GLY A 8 -17.02 22.23 -21.89
CA GLY A 8 -18.02 21.22 -21.97
C GLY A 8 -17.53 19.82 -21.76
N GLY A 9 -16.22 19.63 -21.60
CA GLY A 9 -15.67 18.33 -21.29
C GLY A 9 -15.37 18.17 -19.81
N PRO A 10 -15.13 16.92 -19.36
CA PRO A 10 -14.79 16.70 -17.96
C PRO A 10 -13.43 17.27 -17.62
N VAL A 11 -13.32 17.82 -16.41
CA VAL A 11 -12.03 18.24 -15.89
C VAL A 11 -11.26 16.98 -15.53
N PRO A 12 -9.99 16.84 -15.97
CA PRO A 12 -9.21 15.66 -15.59
C PRO A 12 -9.06 15.57 -14.09
N ARG A 13 -9.27 14.36 -13.57
CA ARG A 13 -9.08 14.11 -12.14
C ARG A 13 -7.60 14.01 -11.84
N PRO A 14 -7.16 14.44 -10.65
CA PRO A 14 -5.77 14.27 -10.26
C PRO A 14 -5.41 12.79 -10.25
N LEU A 15 -4.22 12.48 -10.74
CA LEU A 15 -3.66 11.14 -10.65
C LEU A 15 -2.70 11.11 -9.47
N ILE A 16 -2.97 10.22 -8.53
CA ILE A 16 -2.16 10.11 -7.32
C ILE A 16 -1.45 8.77 -7.36
N ASP A 17 -0.12 8.82 -7.30
CA ASP A 17 0.70 7.60 -7.22
C ASP A 17 0.89 7.21 -5.76
N VAL A 18 0.55 5.96 -5.45
CA VAL A 18 0.68 5.41 -4.11
C VAL A 18 1.51 4.14 -4.18
N ALA A 19 2.45 4.02 -3.26
CA ALA A 19 3.24 2.79 -3.10
C ALA A 19 2.82 2.09 -1.82
N ALA A 20 2.65 0.78 -1.89
CA ALA A 20 2.33 -0.04 -0.73
C ALA A 20 3.33 -1.17 -0.61
N ALA A 21 3.67 -1.53 0.62
CA ALA A 21 4.68 -2.54 0.90
C ALA A 21 4.06 -3.82 1.41
N LEU A 22 4.46 -4.92 0.80
CA LEU A 22 4.18 -6.25 1.31
C LEU A 22 5.43 -6.67 2.08
N VAL A 23 5.48 -6.32 3.36
CA VAL A 23 6.66 -6.55 4.19
C VAL A 23 6.60 -7.94 4.79
N PHE A 24 7.50 -8.80 4.36
CA PHE A 24 7.57 -10.18 4.84
C PHE A 24 8.71 -10.36 5.84
N ARG A 25 8.44 -11.13 6.87
CA ARG A 25 9.40 -11.49 7.92
C ARG A 25 8.99 -12.82 8.52
N GLU A 26 9.85 -13.81 8.39
CA GLU A 26 9.63 -15.14 8.99
C GLU A 26 8.26 -15.73 8.63
N GLY A 27 7.89 -15.61 7.36
CA GLY A 27 6.63 -16.17 6.85
C GLY A 27 5.39 -15.37 7.19
N LYS A 28 5.55 -14.17 7.75
CA LYS A 28 4.44 -13.31 8.11
C LYS A 28 4.47 -12.01 7.33
N LEU A 29 3.30 -11.41 7.17
CA LEU A 29 3.09 -10.18 6.42
C LEU A 29 2.63 -9.09 7.37
N LEU A 30 3.22 -7.91 7.24
CA LEU A 30 2.87 -6.75 8.06
C LEU A 30 1.69 -6.00 7.47
N ILE A 31 0.65 -5.81 8.27
CA ILE A 31 -0.50 -5.01 7.88
C ILE A 31 -0.75 -3.93 8.92
N THR A 32 -1.36 -2.82 8.48
CA THR A 32 -1.68 -1.69 9.36
C THR A 32 -3.16 -1.36 9.25
N GLN A 33 -3.71 -0.74 10.28
CA GLN A 33 -5.12 -0.38 10.30
C GLN A 33 -5.25 1.11 9.98
N ARG A 34 -6.23 1.45 9.16
CA ARG A 34 -6.53 2.84 8.86
C ARG A 34 -7.24 3.49 10.04
N PRO A 35 -6.95 4.78 10.33
CA PRO A 35 -7.66 5.49 11.40
C PRO A 35 -9.18 5.44 11.16
N ALA A 36 -9.95 5.35 12.25
CA ALA A 36 -11.41 5.18 12.16
C ALA A 36 -12.07 6.30 11.38
N LYS A 37 -11.54 7.52 11.44
CA LYS A 37 -12.13 8.70 10.78
C LYS A 37 -11.60 8.95 9.38
N ALA A 38 -10.65 8.14 8.90
CA ALA A 38 -10.11 8.30 7.56
C ALA A 38 -11.05 7.68 6.53
N HIS A 39 -10.81 7.99 5.25
CA HIS A 39 -11.47 7.28 4.15
C HIS A 39 -11.21 5.80 4.30
N LEU A 40 -12.26 4.97 4.23
CA LEU A 40 -12.19 3.53 4.47
C LEU A 40 -11.65 3.22 5.88
N GLY A 41 -12.05 4.04 6.86
CA GLY A 41 -11.56 3.93 8.23
C GLY A 41 -11.86 2.59 8.87
N GLY A 42 -10.93 2.13 9.69
CA GLY A 42 -11.06 0.85 10.38
C GLY A 42 -10.65 -0.36 9.57
N LEU A 43 -10.56 -0.25 8.24
CA LEU A 43 -10.09 -1.33 7.40
C LEU A 43 -8.58 -1.48 7.55
N TRP A 44 -8.09 -2.66 7.20
CA TRP A 44 -6.67 -2.95 7.21
C TRP A 44 -6.07 -2.68 5.83
N GLU A 45 -4.78 -2.41 5.79
CA GLU A 45 -4.09 -2.06 4.56
C GLU A 45 -2.64 -2.51 4.64
N PHE A 46 -1.95 -2.41 3.52
CA PHE A 46 -0.52 -2.62 3.46
C PHE A 46 0.15 -1.26 3.62
N PRO A 47 1.16 -1.14 4.50
CA PRO A 47 1.74 0.17 4.80
C PRO A 47 2.37 0.81 3.58
N GLY A 48 2.34 2.13 3.54
CA GLY A 48 2.88 2.90 2.43
C GLY A 48 2.26 4.28 2.39
N GLY A 49 2.29 4.92 1.23
CA GLY A 49 1.72 6.23 1.10
C GLY A 49 1.94 6.85 -0.27
N LYS A 50 1.64 8.14 -0.36
CA LYS A 50 1.71 8.88 -1.61
C LYS A 50 3.17 9.14 -2.00
N ARG A 51 3.47 8.89 -3.27
CA ARG A 51 4.77 9.20 -3.83
C ARG A 51 4.89 10.71 -4.04
N GLU A 52 5.99 11.27 -3.60
CA GLU A 52 6.29 12.67 -3.85
C GLU A 52 6.96 12.81 -5.22
N PRO A 53 6.84 13.98 -5.88
CA PRO A 53 7.31 14.10 -7.27
C PRO A 53 8.78 13.78 -7.48
N ALA A 54 9.63 14.02 -6.49
CA ALA A 54 11.08 13.86 -6.65
C ALA A 54 11.57 12.46 -6.28
N GLU A 55 10.67 11.55 -5.87
CA GLU A 55 11.10 10.21 -5.43
C GLU A 55 10.57 9.11 -6.33
N THR A 56 11.30 7.99 -6.37
CA THR A 56 10.80 6.78 -7.01
C THR A 56 9.78 6.11 -6.08
N PHE A 57 9.05 5.12 -6.60
CA PHE A 57 8.14 4.35 -5.75
C PHE A 57 8.91 3.64 -4.63
N GLU A 58 10.11 3.12 -4.94
CA GLU A 58 10.93 2.44 -3.95
C GLU A 58 11.40 3.39 -2.84
N GLN A 59 11.81 4.60 -3.22
CA GLN A 59 12.20 5.62 -2.24
C GLN A 59 11.02 6.03 -1.38
N CYS A 60 9.84 6.13 -1.99
CA CYS A 60 8.61 6.42 -1.28
C CYS A 60 8.35 5.40 -0.17
N LEU A 61 8.50 4.12 -0.50
CA LEU A 61 8.26 3.06 0.48
C LEU A 61 9.23 3.13 1.65
N VAL A 62 10.52 3.32 1.37
CA VAL A 62 11.51 3.41 2.44
C VAL A 62 11.16 4.56 3.38
N ARG A 63 10.81 5.72 2.83
CA ARG A 63 10.44 6.89 3.61
C ARG A 63 9.16 6.67 4.42
N GLU A 64 8.10 6.18 3.76
CA GLU A 64 6.81 6.00 4.41
C GLU A 64 6.87 4.98 5.56
N LEU A 65 7.63 3.91 5.36
CA LEU A 65 7.72 2.89 6.41
C LEU A 65 8.52 3.37 7.61
N ARG A 66 9.50 4.26 7.40
CA ARG A 66 10.17 4.92 8.51
C ARG A 66 9.22 5.83 9.27
N GLU A 67 8.45 6.64 8.54
CA GLU A 67 7.53 7.60 9.16
C GLU A 67 6.39 6.90 9.90
N GLU A 68 5.83 5.87 9.27
CA GLU A 68 4.61 5.25 9.77
C GLU A 68 4.87 4.21 10.85
N LEU A 69 5.97 3.48 10.73
CA LEU A 69 6.24 2.32 11.59
C LEU A 69 7.65 2.31 12.19
N GLY A 70 8.53 3.21 11.78
CA GLY A 70 9.89 3.25 12.30
C GLY A 70 10.76 2.09 11.87
N ILE A 71 10.43 1.40 10.78
CA ILE A 71 11.19 0.24 10.32
C ILE A 71 12.01 0.55 9.07
N GLU A 72 13.03 -0.28 8.84
CA GLU A 72 13.81 -0.26 7.61
C GLU A 72 13.52 -1.51 6.82
N VAL A 73 13.31 -1.36 5.51
CA VAL A 73 13.02 -2.48 4.62
C VAL A 73 13.91 -2.44 3.39
N ALA A 74 14.10 -3.61 2.79
CA ALA A 74 14.70 -3.73 1.47
C ALA A 74 13.55 -3.93 0.47
N VAL A 75 13.41 -3.01 -0.47
CA VAL A 75 12.35 -3.09 -1.47
C VAL A 75 12.76 -4.05 -2.58
N GLY A 76 11.88 -4.98 -2.90
CA GLY A 76 12.10 -5.98 -3.93
C GLY A 76 11.22 -5.76 -5.14
N ASP A 77 10.59 -6.84 -5.62
CA ASP A 77 9.86 -6.83 -6.88
C ASP A 77 8.48 -6.22 -6.77
N LEU A 78 8.04 -5.64 -7.88
CA LEU A 78 6.64 -5.22 -8.03
C LEU A 78 5.79 -6.49 -8.12
N VAL A 79 4.82 -6.62 -7.22
CA VAL A 79 3.95 -7.79 -7.18
C VAL A 79 2.64 -7.53 -7.92
N GLU A 80 2.08 -6.36 -7.73
CA GLU A 80 0.79 -6.02 -8.33
C GLU A 80 0.70 -4.52 -8.53
N SER A 81 -0.08 -4.13 -9.54
CA SER A 81 -0.33 -2.73 -9.85
C SER A 81 -1.80 -2.60 -10.21
N LEU A 82 -2.45 -1.58 -9.70
CA LEU A 82 -3.85 -1.33 -10.05
C LEU A 82 -4.13 0.17 -10.10
N THR A 83 -5.14 0.51 -10.87
CA THR A 83 -5.63 1.89 -10.95
C THR A 83 -7.08 1.87 -10.51
N HIS A 84 -7.41 2.74 -9.56
CA HIS A 84 -8.77 2.84 -9.07
C HIS A 84 -9.27 4.27 -9.23
N GLU A 85 -10.44 4.42 -9.86
CA GLU A 85 -11.03 5.74 -10.11
C GLU A 85 -12.09 6.05 -9.07
N TYR A 86 -11.83 7.10 -8.30
CA TYR A 86 -12.82 7.68 -7.41
C TYR A 86 -13.45 8.88 -8.11
N PRO A 87 -14.63 9.37 -7.65
CA PRO A 87 -15.24 10.51 -8.29
C PRO A 87 -14.33 11.74 -8.37
N GLU A 88 -13.49 11.98 -7.34
CA GLU A 88 -12.67 13.19 -7.27
C GLU A 88 -11.21 12.96 -7.64
N LYS A 89 -10.77 11.71 -7.81
CA LYS A 89 -9.35 11.43 -8.06
C LYS A 89 -9.18 10.03 -8.63
N THR A 90 -8.04 9.82 -9.27
CA THR A 90 -7.63 8.49 -9.73
C THR A 90 -6.38 8.11 -8.93
N VAL A 91 -6.37 6.91 -8.37
CA VAL A 91 -5.23 6.40 -7.59
C VAL A 91 -4.56 5.29 -8.37
N HIS A 92 -3.27 5.44 -8.60
CA HIS A 92 -2.43 4.40 -9.19
C HIS A 92 -1.61 3.79 -8.05
N LEU A 93 -1.87 2.52 -7.77
CA LEU A 93 -1.32 1.84 -6.60
C LEU A 93 -0.39 0.73 -7.04
N ARG A 94 0.82 0.74 -6.52
CA ARG A 94 1.82 -0.30 -6.77
C ARG A 94 2.19 -0.99 -5.48
N PHE A 95 2.14 -2.33 -5.49
CA PHE A 95 2.49 -3.17 -4.34
C PHE A 95 3.83 -3.84 -4.60
N TYR A 96 4.78 -3.58 -3.72
CA TYR A 96 6.13 -4.15 -3.82
C TYR A 96 6.36 -5.16 -2.71
N SER A 97 6.98 -6.29 -3.05
CA SER A 97 7.48 -7.22 -2.05
C SER A 97 8.67 -6.58 -1.35
N CYS A 98 8.67 -6.58 -0.03
CA CYS A 98 9.73 -5.99 0.77
C CYS A 98 10.17 -6.98 1.83
N ARG A 99 11.46 -6.90 2.22
CA ARG A 99 11.99 -7.69 3.32
C ARG A 99 12.29 -6.76 4.48
N TRP A 100 11.82 -7.14 5.67
CA TRP A 100 12.16 -6.40 6.88
C TRP A 100 13.67 -6.50 7.15
N LYS A 101 14.28 -5.37 7.51
CA LYS A 101 15.72 -5.33 7.79
C LYS A 101 16.06 -4.96 9.21
N GLN A 102 15.45 -3.91 9.74
CA GLN A 102 15.80 -3.36 11.06
C GLN A 102 14.60 -2.72 11.73
N HIS A 103 14.65 -2.74 13.04
CA HIS A 103 13.75 -2.06 13.97
C HIS A 103 12.38 -2.70 14.04
N GLU A 104 11.92 -2.90 15.26
CA GLU A 104 10.57 -3.42 15.49
C GLU A 104 9.55 -2.35 15.15
N PRO A 105 8.44 -2.71 14.50
CA PRO A 105 7.41 -1.73 14.16
C PRO A 105 6.81 -1.07 15.39
N GLN A 106 6.48 0.20 15.24
CA GLN A 106 5.77 0.97 16.24
C GLN A 106 4.63 1.71 15.54
N PRO A 107 3.47 1.91 16.20
CA PRO A 107 2.34 2.59 15.56
C PRO A 107 2.52 4.10 15.59
N LEU A 108 3.47 4.60 14.81
CA LEU A 108 3.80 6.03 14.78
C LEU A 108 2.80 6.82 13.95
N GLY A 109 2.33 6.24 12.83
CA GLY A 109 1.40 6.90 11.92
C GLY A 109 0.15 6.09 11.62
N CYS A 110 -0.14 5.07 12.42
CA CYS A 110 -1.34 4.25 12.28
C CYS A 110 -1.80 3.82 13.67
N PRO A 111 -3.11 3.52 13.86
CA PRO A 111 -3.59 3.11 15.17
C PRO A 111 -3.14 1.72 15.59
N ALA A 112 -2.85 0.84 14.65
CA ALA A 112 -2.46 -0.54 14.98
C ALA A 112 -1.73 -1.19 13.81
N PHE A 113 -0.94 -2.21 14.11
CA PHE A 113 -0.34 -3.07 13.10
C PHE A 113 -0.39 -4.52 13.57
N GLN A 114 -0.26 -5.45 12.63
CA GLN A 114 -0.20 -6.87 12.94
C GLN A 114 0.75 -7.56 11.96
N TRP A 115 1.45 -8.59 12.46
CA TRP A 115 2.13 -9.57 11.61
C TRP A 115 1.19 -10.75 11.47
N ILE A 116 0.82 -11.10 10.23
CA ILE A 116 -0.16 -12.17 9.99
C ILE A 116 0.39 -13.23 9.06
N THR A 117 -0.11 -14.45 9.22
CA THR A 117 0.19 -15.55 8.30
C THR A 117 -0.77 -15.49 7.10
N ALA A 118 -0.46 -16.28 6.07
CA ALA A 118 -1.34 -16.36 4.90
C ALA A 118 -2.73 -16.85 5.29
N ALA A 119 -2.81 -17.80 6.22
CA ALA A 119 -4.09 -18.33 6.67
C ALA A 119 -4.94 -17.28 7.39
N GLU A 120 -4.30 -16.29 7.99
CA GLU A 120 -5.00 -15.24 8.75
C GLU A 120 -5.52 -14.10 7.88
N LEU A 121 -5.16 -14.04 6.59
CA LEU A 121 -5.62 -12.97 5.72
C LEU A 121 -7.14 -12.83 5.73
N LYS A 122 -7.86 -13.93 5.79
CA LYS A 122 -9.33 -13.93 5.77
C LYS A 122 -9.95 -13.36 7.04
N ASP A 123 -9.16 -13.19 8.10
CA ASP A 123 -9.66 -12.70 9.37
C ASP A 123 -9.65 -11.17 9.46
N TYR A 124 -9.16 -10.49 8.42
CA TYR A 124 -9.04 -9.03 8.40
C TYR A 124 -9.79 -8.46 7.20
N ASP A 125 -10.40 -7.29 7.39
CA ASP A 125 -11.16 -6.63 6.33
C ASP A 125 -10.27 -5.63 5.61
N PHE A 126 -10.13 -5.82 4.30
CA PHE A 126 -9.37 -4.94 3.42
C PHE A 126 -10.31 -4.24 2.44
N PRO A 127 -9.90 -3.10 1.86
CA PRO A 127 -10.70 -2.45 0.82
C PRO A 127 -10.97 -3.39 -0.35
N ALA A 128 -12.15 -3.24 -0.96
CA ALA A 128 -12.55 -4.09 -2.08
C ALA A 128 -11.55 -4.01 -3.25
N ALA A 129 -10.89 -2.86 -3.41
CA ALA A 129 -9.92 -2.68 -4.49
C ALA A 129 -8.71 -3.64 -4.38
N ASP A 130 -8.47 -4.19 -3.19
CA ASP A 130 -7.35 -5.09 -2.96
C ASP A 130 -7.66 -6.56 -3.25
N ALA A 131 -8.89 -6.88 -3.69
CA ALA A 131 -9.33 -8.27 -3.83
C ALA A 131 -8.40 -9.12 -4.70
N ARG A 132 -7.92 -8.57 -5.81
CA ARG A 132 -7.05 -9.32 -6.71
C ARG A 132 -5.69 -9.60 -6.06
N LEU A 133 -5.16 -8.62 -5.35
CA LEU A 133 -3.90 -8.81 -4.63
C LEU A 133 -4.06 -9.86 -3.53
N LEU A 134 -5.15 -9.80 -2.78
CA LEU A 134 -5.40 -10.76 -1.71
C LEU A 134 -5.48 -12.19 -2.27
N GLY A 135 -6.15 -12.37 -3.40
CA GLY A 135 -6.21 -13.67 -4.06
C GLY A 135 -4.82 -14.16 -4.45
N ARG A 136 -3.99 -13.26 -4.97
CA ARG A 136 -2.62 -13.61 -5.34
C ARG A 136 -1.78 -13.99 -4.14
N LEU A 137 -1.92 -13.26 -3.04
CA LEU A 137 -1.21 -13.58 -1.80
C LEU A 137 -1.59 -14.95 -1.28
N GLN A 138 -2.88 -15.32 -1.38
CA GLN A 138 -3.35 -16.61 -0.92
C GLN A 138 -2.89 -17.76 -1.81
N SER A 139 -2.71 -17.51 -3.10
CA SER A 139 -2.37 -18.56 -4.07
C SER A 139 -0.89 -18.64 -4.41
N SER A 140 -0.05 -17.79 -3.82
CA SER A 140 1.37 -17.73 -4.16
C SER A 140 2.23 -17.90 -2.90
N PRO A 141 2.36 -19.13 -2.37
CA PRO A 141 3.15 -19.35 -1.15
C PRO A 141 4.58 -18.86 -1.22
N GLN A 142 5.15 -18.83 -2.43
CA GLN A 142 6.53 -18.38 -2.60
C GLN A 142 6.74 -16.92 -2.23
N LEU A 143 5.70 -16.10 -2.28
CA LEU A 143 5.81 -14.69 -1.89
C LEU A 143 6.12 -14.53 -0.41
N TRP A 144 5.68 -15.49 0.41
CA TRP A 144 5.81 -15.42 1.87
C TRP A 144 7.16 -15.91 2.38
N ARG A 145 7.99 -16.45 1.49
CA ARG A 145 9.29 -16.97 1.88
C ARG A 145 10.31 -15.85 1.84
N GLU A 146 11.10 -15.74 2.91
CA GLU A 146 12.20 -14.78 2.92
C GLU A 146 13.34 -15.27 2.06
N ARG A 147 14.11 -14.34 1.57
CA ARG A 147 15.26 -14.63 0.74
C ARG A 147 16.52 -14.08 1.31
#